data_14df40e58414bdf44d0dd6f0584989d7
#
_entry.id   14df40e58414bdf44d0dd6f0584989d7
#
_cell.length_a   1.000
_cell.length_b   1.000
_cell.length_c   1.000
_cell.angle_alpha   90.00
_cell.angle_beta   90.00
_cell.angle_gamma   90.00
#
_symmetry.space_group_name_H-M   'P 1'
#
loop_
_entity.id
_entity.type
_entity.pdbx_description
1 polymer ?
#
loop_
_entity_poly.entity_id
_entity_poly.type
_entity_poly.pdbx_seq_one_letter_code
_entity_poly.pdbx_strand_id
1 'polypeptide(L)'
;MDYRRVTTLKEIQDYLGASNLIAFDFETAPLDEYHHDDKAALDAHKAVIVGVSLSVSEGTGIYVPLHHRTGGNADSPEKIMDWLVKAVFTNSAIIKAAHNLSFEAMFLYALGIVVQPPCYDTIAAAQMTLKNNTEFRSLGDSGLKALVPELFDVDLPSFEAVTAGRYFDELDPRDTETFRYACADSDYTLRLYHLFNNWFDRYLPKHRYVVEEIESPTAVYVGLMKYNGLLVDRELMLKKQAEAEAKLAELKNEIAFMIGDVEIGANASTAAFKKYLYEDLKLPVLKTTAKYQEAADDETMILLSDWSRENRPELARLFELVQEYRKWGKLKSTYIDGYLEHINAATGRIHPEFMQLGAESGRFSCRKPNLQNQSQASRLPVNMRDFIVAPEGLSILEADYSQIELRLAAYISQDRTMLDAYARDEDIHAITTAAIFHVPLEEALDKHREDYKNKRTVAKSTIFGVLYGIYKKGLQRNL
;
A
#
# COMPACT_ATOMS: atom_id res chain seq x y z
N MET A 1 -33.41 8.05 14.87
CA MET A 1 -32.94 7.37 13.65
C MET A 1 -33.89 6.25 13.29
N ASP A 2 -34.38 6.24 12.05
CA ASP A 2 -35.30 5.22 11.51
C ASP A 2 -34.51 4.11 10.82
N TYR A 3 -33.99 3.17 11.62
CA TYR A 3 -33.25 2.01 11.14
C TYR A 3 -34.12 0.77 11.20
N ARG A 4 -34.14 0.01 10.12
CA ARG A 4 -35.05 -1.13 9.98
C ARG A 4 -34.36 -2.32 9.36
N ARG A 5 -34.66 -3.52 9.85
CA ARG A 5 -34.38 -4.75 9.15
C ARG A 5 -35.49 -4.98 8.11
N VAL A 6 -35.11 -5.32 6.88
CA VAL A 6 -36.02 -5.66 5.79
C VAL A 6 -35.67 -7.02 5.21
N THR A 7 -36.67 -7.77 4.73
CA THR A 7 -36.46 -9.15 4.27
C THR A 7 -37.02 -9.42 2.87
N THR A 8 -37.79 -8.48 2.32
CA THR A 8 -38.41 -8.64 1.01
C THR A 8 -37.85 -7.63 -0.01
N LEU A 9 -37.81 -8.06 -1.26
CA LEU A 9 -37.39 -7.19 -2.36
C LEU A 9 -38.28 -5.93 -2.45
N LYS A 10 -39.57 -6.07 -2.16
CA LYS A 10 -40.49 -4.93 -2.21
C LYS A 10 -40.13 -3.86 -1.16
N GLU A 11 -39.85 -4.26 0.08
CA GLU A 11 -39.43 -3.30 1.13
C GLU A 11 -38.16 -2.54 0.73
N ILE A 12 -37.21 -3.23 0.09
CA ILE A 12 -35.98 -2.60 -0.41
C ILE A 12 -36.30 -1.59 -1.51
N GLN A 13 -37.14 -1.98 -2.48
CA GLN A 13 -37.56 -1.11 -3.57
C GLN A 13 -38.33 0.13 -3.07
N ASP A 14 -39.25 -0.08 -2.15
CA ASP A 14 -40.03 0.99 -1.52
C ASP A 14 -39.15 1.98 -0.76
N TYR A 15 -38.11 1.47 -0.08
CA TYR A 15 -37.15 2.32 0.63
C TYR A 15 -36.22 3.09 -0.28
N LEU A 16 -35.65 2.45 -1.30
CA LEU A 16 -34.73 3.11 -2.25
C LEU A 16 -35.46 4.12 -3.13
N GLY A 17 -36.71 3.85 -3.49
CA GLY A 17 -37.54 4.75 -4.30
C GLY A 17 -36.88 5.16 -5.61
N ALA A 18 -36.81 6.47 -5.86
CA ALA A 18 -36.16 7.07 -7.01
C ALA A 18 -34.80 7.73 -6.64
N SER A 19 -34.16 7.31 -5.56
CA SER A 19 -32.90 7.90 -5.15
C SER A 19 -31.79 7.60 -6.19
N ASN A 20 -31.01 8.62 -6.49
CA ASN A 20 -29.84 8.51 -7.34
C ASN A 20 -28.52 8.48 -6.55
N LEU A 21 -28.60 8.47 -5.22
CA LEU A 21 -27.49 8.33 -4.30
C LEU A 21 -27.83 7.28 -3.26
N ILE A 22 -27.01 6.26 -3.13
CA ILE A 22 -27.19 5.17 -2.16
C ILE A 22 -25.85 4.96 -1.49
N ALA A 23 -25.82 5.17 -0.18
CA ALA A 23 -24.73 4.73 0.66
C ALA A 23 -24.96 3.28 1.08
N PHE A 24 -23.90 2.47 1.11
CA PHE A 24 -23.98 1.05 1.44
C PHE A 24 -22.74 0.57 2.18
N ASP A 25 -22.92 -0.52 2.91
CA ASP A 25 -21.86 -1.19 3.62
C ASP A 25 -22.17 -2.69 3.74
N PHE A 26 -21.15 -3.55 3.71
CA PHE A 26 -21.28 -4.99 3.83
C PHE A 26 -20.82 -5.47 5.20
N GLU A 27 -21.67 -6.28 5.83
CA GLU A 27 -21.27 -7.12 6.93
C GLU A 27 -20.79 -8.48 6.41
N THR A 28 -19.65 -8.95 6.90
CA THR A 28 -18.98 -10.15 6.42
C THR A 28 -18.63 -11.10 7.56
N ALA A 29 -18.56 -12.39 7.25
CA ALA A 29 -18.12 -13.41 8.21
C ALA A 29 -17.31 -14.50 7.51
N PRO A 30 -16.37 -15.17 8.22
CA PRO A 30 -15.56 -16.22 7.63
C PRO A 30 -16.39 -17.45 7.27
N LEU A 31 -15.97 -18.16 6.23
CA LEU A 31 -16.42 -19.53 5.95
C LEU A 31 -15.98 -20.48 7.08
N ASP A 32 -16.69 -21.57 7.30
CA ASP A 32 -16.46 -22.51 8.40
C ASP A 32 -15.01 -23.00 8.49
N GLU A 33 -14.40 -23.27 7.35
CA GLU A 33 -13.01 -23.74 7.25
C GLU A 33 -11.96 -22.71 7.69
N TYR A 34 -12.34 -21.42 7.73
CA TYR A 34 -11.44 -20.31 8.10
C TYR A 34 -11.77 -19.66 9.45
N HIS A 35 -12.64 -20.25 10.26
CA HIS A 35 -12.99 -19.73 11.61
C HIS A 35 -11.80 -19.66 12.59
N HIS A 36 -10.69 -20.31 12.28
CA HIS A 36 -9.46 -20.22 13.05
C HIS A 36 -8.57 -19.00 12.69
N ASP A 37 -8.92 -18.26 11.64
CA ASP A 37 -8.19 -17.08 11.16
C ASP A 37 -8.99 -15.80 11.53
N ASP A 38 -8.54 -15.10 12.55
CA ASP A 38 -9.20 -13.88 13.08
C ASP A 38 -9.43 -12.79 12.02
N LYS A 39 -8.74 -12.86 10.89
CA LYS A 39 -8.86 -11.89 9.79
C LYS A 39 -9.60 -12.43 8.58
N ALA A 40 -10.07 -13.65 8.62
CA ALA A 40 -10.74 -14.26 7.49
C ALA A 40 -11.98 -13.46 7.02
N ALA A 41 -12.73 -12.87 7.95
CA ALA A 41 -13.87 -12.00 7.63
C ALA A 41 -13.53 -10.81 6.71
N LEU A 42 -12.26 -10.41 6.65
CA LEU A 42 -11.77 -9.30 5.81
C LEU A 42 -11.20 -9.77 4.45
N ASP A 43 -11.26 -11.06 4.16
CA ASP A 43 -10.70 -11.67 2.96
C ASP A 43 -11.82 -12.35 2.14
N ALA A 44 -12.13 -11.79 0.98
CA ALA A 44 -13.21 -12.29 0.13
C ALA A 44 -12.96 -13.69 -0.47
N HIS A 45 -11.78 -14.29 -0.29
CA HIS A 45 -11.52 -15.69 -0.58
C HIS A 45 -11.87 -16.63 0.58
N LYS A 46 -12.07 -16.07 1.78
CA LYS A 46 -12.29 -16.82 3.01
C LYS A 46 -13.60 -16.50 3.70
N ALA A 47 -14.33 -15.51 3.18
CA ALA A 47 -15.53 -14.97 3.81
C ALA A 47 -16.68 -14.79 2.81
N VAL A 48 -17.87 -14.62 3.36
CA VAL A 48 -19.09 -14.31 2.62
C VAL A 48 -19.70 -13.01 3.11
N ILE A 49 -20.52 -12.36 2.26
CA ILE A 49 -21.35 -11.24 2.64
C ILE A 49 -22.52 -11.78 3.48
N VAL A 50 -22.58 -11.39 4.74
CA VAL A 50 -23.64 -11.78 5.69
C VAL A 50 -24.89 -10.95 5.53
N GLY A 51 -24.70 -9.68 5.17
CA GLY A 51 -25.79 -8.75 4.92
C GLY A 51 -25.30 -7.46 4.30
N VAL A 52 -26.23 -6.65 3.84
CA VAL A 52 -25.96 -5.33 3.26
C VAL A 52 -26.84 -4.28 3.96
N SER A 53 -26.21 -3.20 4.39
CA SER A 53 -26.93 -2.00 4.83
C SER A 53 -26.98 -0.97 3.71
N LEU A 54 -28.10 -0.24 3.63
CA LEU A 54 -28.37 0.77 2.62
C LEU A 54 -28.95 2.02 3.27
N SER A 55 -28.49 3.20 2.86
CA SER A 55 -29.05 4.49 3.26
C SER A 55 -29.24 5.43 2.07
N VAL A 56 -30.39 6.10 2.01
CA VAL A 56 -30.74 7.09 0.97
C VAL A 56 -31.10 8.45 1.55
N SER A 57 -31.26 8.55 2.87
CA SER A 57 -31.57 9.79 3.58
C SER A 57 -30.96 9.76 4.97
N GLU A 58 -30.37 10.86 5.41
CA GLU A 58 -29.76 10.97 6.72
C GLU A 58 -30.75 10.61 7.84
N GLY A 59 -30.27 9.85 8.83
CA GLY A 59 -31.07 9.36 9.93
C GLY A 59 -31.94 8.15 9.60
N THR A 60 -31.83 7.60 8.40
CA THR A 60 -32.52 6.38 7.98
C THR A 60 -31.55 5.33 7.45
N GLY A 61 -31.95 4.08 7.55
CA GLY A 61 -31.17 2.97 7.00
C GLY A 61 -31.97 1.67 7.02
N ILE A 62 -31.68 0.80 6.07
CA ILE A 62 -32.21 -0.57 6.07
C ILE A 62 -31.06 -1.55 6.11
N TYR A 63 -31.24 -2.65 6.84
CA TYR A 63 -30.36 -3.80 6.83
C TYR A 63 -31.07 -4.99 6.19
N VAL A 64 -30.43 -5.60 5.19
CA VAL A 64 -30.90 -6.77 4.47
C VAL A 64 -30.02 -7.95 4.89
N PRO A 65 -30.47 -8.83 5.80
CA PRO A 65 -29.70 -9.99 6.22
C PRO A 65 -29.75 -11.06 5.13
N LEU A 66 -28.59 -11.61 4.77
CA LEU A 66 -28.44 -12.58 3.71
C LEU A 66 -28.02 -13.98 4.21
N HIS A 67 -27.01 -14.06 5.06
CA HIS A 67 -26.39 -15.33 5.44
C HIS A 67 -26.10 -15.44 6.94
N HIS A 68 -27.05 -15.00 7.80
CA HIS A 68 -26.94 -15.26 9.25
C HIS A 68 -27.24 -16.72 9.58
N ARG A 69 -26.44 -17.31 10.46
CA ARG A 69 -26.59 -18.69 10.93
C ARG A 69 -27.77 -18.86 11.88
N THR A 70 -28.13 -17.79 12.57
CA THR A 70 -29.25 -17.76 13.52
C THR A 70 -30.62 -17.71 12.84
N GLY A 71 -30.65 -17.64 11.52
CA GLY A 71 -31.87 -17.44 10.72
C GLY A 71 -32.30 -15.98 10.67
N GLY A 72 -33.54 -15.73 10.27
CA GLY A 72 -34.05 -14.36 10.10
C GLY A 72 -33.50 -13.66 8.84
N ASN A 73 -32.92 -14.40 7.91
CA ASN A 73 -32.45 -13.89 6.63
C ASN A 73 -33.62 -13.43 5.75
N ALA A 74 -33.30 -12.72 4.68
CA ALA A 74 -34.25 -12.31 3.65
C ALA A 74 -34.91 -13.53 2.99
N ASP A 75 -36.09 -13.35 2.42
CA ASP A 75 -36.90 -14.43 1.84
C ASP A 75 -36.24 -15.11 0.63
N SER A 76 -35.41 -14.39 -0.10
CA SER A 76 -34.68 -14.89 -1.25
C SER A 76 -33.36 -14.11 -1.41
N PRO A 77 -32.34 -14.40 -0.61
CA PRO A 77 -31.08 -13.64 -0.57
C PRO A 77 -30.43 -13.49 -1.96
N GLU A 78 -30.35 -14.56 -2.74
CA GLU A 78 -29.71 -14.57 -4.06
C GLU A 78 -30.46 -13.64 -5.05
N LYS A 79 -31.81 -13.70 -5.05
CA LYS A 79 -32.63 -12.82 -5.93
C LYS A 79 -32.52 -11.35 -5.54
N ILE A 80 -32.41 -11.08 -4.24
CA ILE A 80 -32.20 -9.72 -3.74
C ILE A 80 -30.84 -9.21 -4.16
N MET A 81 -29.78 -10.03 -3.99
CA MET A 81 -28.43 -9.64 -4.41
C MET A 81 -28.37 -9.44 -5.93
N ASP A 82 -28.92 -10.34 -6.73
CA ASP A 82 -29.02 -10.18 -8.19
C ASP A 82 -29.74 -8.89 -8.61
N TRP A 83 -30.77 -8.51 -7.87
CA TRP A 83 -31.48 -7.25 -8.11
C TRP A 83 -30.63 -6.05 -7.72
N LEU A 84 -29.99 -6.06 -6.54
CA LEU A 84 -29.08 -5.00 -6.09
C LEU A 84 -27.93 -4.79 -7.05
N VAL A 85 -27.38 -5.88 -7.60
CA VAL A 85 -26.34 -5.79 -8.63
C VAL A 85 -26.80 -4.95 -9.83
N LYS A 86 -27.98 -5.26 -10.35
CA LYS A 86 -28.54 -4.59 -11.56
C LYS A 86 -29.06 -3.19 -11.27
N ALA A 87 -29.75 -3.04 -10.15
CA ALA A 87 -30.43 -1.79 -9.82
C ALA A 87 -29.49 -0.75 -9.17
N VAL A 88 -28.43 -1.21 -8.48
CA VAL A 88 -27.53 -0.34 -7.71
C VAL A 88 -26.10 -0.46 -8.21
N PHE A 89 -25.42 -1.59 -7.97
CA PHE A 89 -23.95 -1.68 -8.10
C PHE A 89 -23.42 -1.53 -9.52
N THR A 90 -24.19 -1.95 -10.54
CA THR A 90 -23.80 -1.77 -11.95
C THR A 90 -24.61 -0.68 -12.68
N ASN A 91 -25.47 0.03 -11.96
CA ASN A 91 -26.30 1.09 -12.53
C ASN A 91 -25.54 2.41 -12.58
N SER A 92 -25.26 2.92 -13.78
CA SER A 92 -24.55 4.19 -13.98
C SER A 92 -25.37 5.45 -13.65
N ALA A 93 -26.67 5.31 -13.39
CA ALA A 93 -27.53 6.42 -12.94
C ALA A 93 -27.49 6.63 -11.40
N ILE A 94 -26.90 5.69 -10.65
CA ILE A 94 -26.84 5.70 -9.20
C ILE A 94 -25.41 5.99 -8.74
N ILE A 95 -25.24 6.95 -7.84
CA ILE A 95 -24.00 7.16 -7.10
C ILE A 95 -23.96 6.13 -5.96
N LYS A 96 -22.93 5.28 -5.96
CA LYS A 96 -22.67 4.30 -4.91
C LYS A 96 -21.64 4.88 -3.97
N ALA A 97 -22.05 5.23 -2.74
CA ALA A 97 -21.15 5.73 -1.71
C ALA A 97 -20.84 4.63 -0.69
N ALA A 98 -19.56 4.43 -0.40
CA ALA A 98 -19.10 3.52 0.64
C ALA A 98 -17.97 4.16 1.46
N HIS A 99 -17.68 3.62 2.63
CA HIS A 99 -16.52 4.01 3.42
C HIS A 99 -15.44 2.93 3.31
N ASN A 100 -14.39 3.17 2.52
CA ASN A 100 -13.41 2.19 2.04
C ASN A 100 -13.97 1.28 0.92
N LEU A 101 -14.52 1.92 -0.11
CA LEU A 101 -15.15 1.25 -1.27
C LEU A 101 -14.32 0.09 -1.85
N SER A 102 -12.99 0.10 -1.65
CA SER A 102 -12.13 -1.01 -2.09
C SER A 102 -12.45 -2.34 -1.40
N PHE A 103 -13.01 -2.31 -0.19
CA PHE A 103 -13.44 -3.50 0.53
C PHE A 103 -14.71 -4.09 -0.10
N GLU A 104 -15.74 -3.27 -0.29
CA GLU A 104 -16.99 -3.68 -0.89
C GLU A 104 -16.79 -4.15 -2.34
N ALA A 105 -15.95 -3.44 -3.10
CA ALA A 105 -15.61 -3.81 -4.45
C ALA A 105 -14.91 -5.16 -4.54
N MET A 106 -14.04 -5.49 -3.58
CA MET A 106 -13.38 -6.80 -3.49
C MET A 106 -14.40 -7.93 -3.29
N PHE A 107 -15.36 -7.77 -2.39
CA PHE A 107 -16.40 -8.77 -2.16
C PHE A 107 -17.37 -8.90 -3.34
N LEU A 108 -17.75 -7.81 -3.98
CA LEU A 108 -18.54 -7.86 -5.21
C LEU A 108 -17.77 -8.54 -6.36
N TYR A 109 -16.47 -8.29 -6.45
CA TYR A 109 -15.63 -8.93 -7.46
C TYR A 109 -15.49 -10.45 -7.23
N ALA A 110 -15.51 -10.92 -5.99
CA ALA A 110 -15.59 -12.35 -5.67
C ALA A 110 -16.86 -13.02 -6.25
N LEU A 111 -17.93 -12.24 -6.41
CA LEU A 111 -19.18 -12.66 -7.08
C LEU A 111 -19.16 -12.43 -8.61
N GLY A 112 -18.01 -12.03 -9.17
CA GLY A 112 -17.88 -11.71 -10.61
C GLY A 112 -18.42 -10.33 -11.01
N ILE A 113 -18.62 -9.42 -10.05
CA ILE A 113 -19.26 -8.12 -10.26
C ILE A 113 -18.23 -7.01 -10.13
N VAL A 114 -18.16 -6.14 -11.13
CA VAL A 114 -17.36 -4.92 -11.08
C VAL A 114 -18.29 -3.72 -10.89
N VAL A 115 -18.13 -3.02 -9.79
CA VAL A 115 -18.91 -1.81 -9.48
C VAL A 115 -18.69 -0.77 -10.60
N GLN A 116 -19.78 -0.26 -11.15
CA GLN A 116 -19.72 0.74 -12.23
C GLN A 116 -19.81 2.16 -11.67
N PRO A 117 -19.03 3.12 -12.21
CA PRO A 117 -19.20 4.53 -11.85
C PRO A 117 -20.64 5.02 -12.17
N PRO A 118 -21.11 6.09 -11.50
CA PRO A 118 -20.40 6.91 -10.51
C PRO A 118 -20.29 6.24 -9.13
N CYS A 119 -19.13 6.39 -8.51
CA CYS A 119 -18.82 5.87 -7.18
C CYS A 119 -18.31 7.01 -6.28
N TYR A 120 -18.41 6.82 -4.97
CA TYR A 120 -17.85 7.75 -4.01
C TYR A 120 -17.28 7.02 -2.82
N ASP A 121 -15.99 7.20 -2.57
CA ASP A 121 -15.29 6.66 -1.40
C ASP A 121 -15.10 7.77 -0.35
N THR A 122 -15.84 7.66 0.75
CA THR A 122 -15.77 8.67 1.81
C THR A 122 -14.44 8.63 2.58
N ILE A 123 -13.67 7.52 2.52
CA ILE A 123 -12.32 7.47 3.12
C ILE A 123 -11.34 8.30 2.28
N ALA A 124 -11.47 8.29 0.95
CA ALA A 124 -10.67 9.12 0.09
C ALA A 124 -11.00 10.62 0.30
N ALA A 125 -12.29 10.94 0.40
CA ALA A 125 -12.73 12.30 0.70
C ALA A 125 -12.21 12.78 2.07
N ALA A 126 -12.28 11.95 3.10
CA ALA A 126 -11.74 12.23 4.42
C ALA A 126 -10.22 12.50 4.37
N GLN A 127 -9.47 11.64 3.74
CA GLN A 127 -8.01 11.79 3.63
C GLN A 127 -7.62 13.06 2.87
N MET A 128 -8.34 13.40 1.81
CA MET A 128 -8.13 14.66 1.06
C MET A 128 -8.46 15.89 1.92
N THR A 129 -9.53 15.83 2.71
CA THR A 129 -9.92 16.91 3.62
C THR A 129 -8.93 17.07 4.78
N LEU A 130 -8.62 15.98 5.46
CA LEU A 130 -7.74 15.98 6.65
C LEU A 130 -6.32 16.45 6.32
N LYS A 131 -5.77 16.04 5.19
CA LYS A 131 -4.43 16.45 4.75
C LYS A 131 -4.33 17.95 4.43
N ASN A 132 -5.43 18.56 4.03
CA ASN A 132 -5.47 19.96 3.58
C ASN A 132 -6.10 20.91 4.61
N ASN A 133 -6.57 20.40 5.76
CA ASN A 133 -7.21 21.21 6.79
C ASN A 133 -6.44 21.13 8.12
N THR A 134 -6.02 22.27 8.65
CA THR A 134 -5.28 22.36 9.92
C THR A 134 -6.16 22.04 11.14
N GLU A 135 -7.48 22.27 11.03
CA GLU A 135 -8.44 21.99 12.12
C GLU A 135 -8.64 20.50 12.37
N PHE A 136 -8.54 19.68 11.30
CA PHE A 136 -8.69 18.21 11.37
C PHE A 136 -7.36 17.45 11.45
N ARG A 137 -6.23 18.11 11.52
CA ARG A 137 -4.91 17.41 11.63
C ARG A 137 -4.74 16.55 12.88
N SER A 138 -5.56 16.77 13.90
CA SER A 138 -5.61 15.93 15.11
C SER A 138 -6.25 14.56 14.85
N LEU A 139 -7.03 14.42 13.78
CA LEU A 139 -7.63 13.16 13.35
C LEU A 139 -6.55 12.34 12.62
N GLY A 140 -5.82 11.53 13.35
CA GLY A 140 -4.79 10.64 12.80
C GLY A 140 -5.35 9.45 12.01
N ASP A 141 -6.66 9.20 12.10
CA ASP A 141 -7.36 8.06 11.47
C ASP A 141 -8.53 8.56 10.62
N SER A 142 -8.69 7.98 9.44
CA SER A 142 -9.78 8.26 8.50
C SER A 142 -10.86 7.18 8.51
N GLY A 143 -10.84 6.24 9.45
CA GLY A 143 -11.86 5.22 9.62
C GLY A 143 -13.19 5.78 10.14
N LEU A 144 -14.31 5.15 9.76
CA LEU A 144 -15.67 5.63 10.09
C LEU A 144 -15.86 5.85 11.59
N LYS A 145 -15.44 4.88 12.40
CA LYS A 145 -15.59 4.93 13.86
C LYS A 145 -14.70 6.00 14.54
N ALA A 146 -13.67 6.49 13.83
CA ALA A 146 -12.86 7.62 14.30
C ALA A 146 -13.42 8.96 13.84
N LEU A 147 -13.99 9.02 12.63
CA LEU A 147 -14.51 10.27 12.05
C LEU A 147 -15.85 10.69 12.65
N VAL A 148 -16.74 9.73 12.90
CA VAL A 148 -18.12 10.05 13.32
C VAL A 148 -18.18 10.77 14.67
N PRO A 149 -17.49 10.34 15.73
CA PRO A 149 -17.47 11.09 16.98
C PRO A 149 -16.99 12.53 16.83
N GLU A 150 -15.93 12.72 16.06
CA GLU A 150 -15.30 14.04 15.89
C GLU A 150 -16.10 14.99 15.00
N LEU A 151 -16.80 14.46 13.99
CA LEU A 151 -17.50 15.28 13.01
C LEU A 151 -18.99 15.49 13.33
N PHE A 152 -19.59 14.57 14.09
CA PHE A 152 -21.04 14.57 14.38
C PHE A 152 -21.39 14.54 15.85
N ASP A 153 -20.39 14.49 16.77
CA ASP A 153 -20.59 14.41 18.23
C ASP A 153 -21.47 13.20 18.61
N VAL A 154 -21.21 12.04 18.00
CA VAL A 154 -21.95 10.80 18.19
C VAL A 154 -21.00 9.62 18.31
N ASP A 155 -21.09 8.88 19.40
CA ASP A 155 -20.36 7.63 19.57
C ASP A 155 -21.06 6.47 18.84
N LEU A 156 -20.36 5.81 17.94
CA LEU A 156 -20.79 4.55 17.32
C LEU A 156 -20.23 3.37 18.12
N PRO A 157 -21.02 2.31 18.35
CA PRO A 157 -20.50 1.11 19.00
C PRO A 157 -19.40 0.48 18.15
N SER A 158 -18.37 -0.06 18.81
CA SER A 158 -17.34 -0.83 18.10
C SER A 158 -17.88 -2.20 17.67
N PHE A 159 -17.22 -2.81 16.69
CA PHE A 159 -17.53 -4.18 16.25
C PHE A 159 -17.49 -5.16 17.43
N GLU A 160 -16.44 -5.08 18.25
CA GLU A 160 -16.26 -5.93 19.42
C GLU A 160 -17.37 -5.75 20.47
N ALA A 161 -17.87 -4.52 20.64
CA ALA A 161 -18.96 -4.25 21.57
C ALA A 161 -20.27 -4.93 21.14
N VAL A 162 -20.56 -4.95 19.83
CA VAL A 162 -21.78 -5.54 19.27
C VAL A 162 -21.67 -7.06 19.16
N THR A 163 -20.54 -7.55 18.70
CA THR A 163 -20.35 -8.99 18.47
C THR A 163 -20.00 -9.77 19.73
N ALA A 164 -19.43 -9.12 20.73
CA ALA A 164 -18.94 -9.76 21.96
C ALA A 164 -18.04 -10.98 21.69
N GLY A 165 -17.14 -10.86 20.69
CA GLY A 165 -16.21 -11.91 20.29
C GLY A 165 -16.78 -12.98 19.35
N ARG A 166 -18.04 -12.84 18.90
CA ARG A 166 -18.65 -13.70 17.88
C ARG A 166 -18.39 -13.14 16.49
N TYR A 167 -18.60 -13.95 15.45
CA TYR A 167 -18.68 -13.45 14.08
C TYR A 167 -20.06 -12.81 13.82
N PHE A 168 -20.14 -11.97 12.79
CA PHE A 168 -21.37 -11.21 12.53
C PHE A 168 -22.53 -12.12 12.07
N ASP A 169 -22.26 -13.22 11.41
CA ASP A 169 -23.26 -14.22 11.02
C ASP A 169 -23.85 -15.00 12.19
N GLU A 170 -23.19 -15.02 13.35
CA GLU A 170 -23.67 -15.63 14.59
C GLU A 170 -24.60 -14.70 15.40
N LEU A 171 -24.73 -13.44 14.99
CA LEU A 171 -25.68 -12.51 15.59
C LEU A 171 -27.08 -12.77 15.02
N ASP A 172 -28.12 -12.51 15.83
CA ASP A 172 -29.50 -12.55 15.34
C ASP A 172 -29.83 -11.23 14.60
N PRO A 173 -30.12 -11.26 13.30
CA PRO A 173 -30.44 -10.03 12.56
C PRO A 173 -31.76 -9.41 12.97
N ARG A 174 -32.57 -10.08 13.78
CA ARG A 174 -33.82 -9.54 14.37
C ARG A 174 -33.52 -8.67 15.59
N ASP A 175 -32.38 -8.84 16.23
CA ASP A 175 -31.98 -8.02 17.37
C ASP A 175 -31.73 -6.58 16.91
N THR A 176 -32.29 -5.65 17.66
CA THR A 176 -32.22 -4.21 17.34
C THR A 176 -30.76 -3.71 17.28
N GLU A 177 -29.89 -4.20 18.13
CA GLU A 177 -28.47 -3.79 18.15
C GLU A 177 -27.75 -4.23 16.88
N THR A 178 -28.01 -5.46 16.37
CA THR A 178 -27.38 -6.01 15.18
C THR A 178 -27.69 -5.15 13.93
N PHE A 179 -28.99 -4.96 13.62
CA PHE A 179 -29.32 -4.20 12.41
C PHE A 179 -29.06 -2.69 12.56
N ARG A 180 -29.14 -2.14 13.79
CA ARG A 180 -28.80 -0.72 14.02
C ARG A 180 -27.32 -0.45 13.84
N TYR A 181 -26.47 -1.39 14.22
CA TYR A 181 -25.03 -1.30 13.97
C TYR A 181 -24.74 -1.18 12.47
N ALA A 182 -25.24 -2.13 11.67
CA ALA A 182 -25.05 -2.14 10.23
C ALA A 182 -25.65 -0.89 9.53
N CYS A 183 -26.90 -0.51 9.90
CA CYS A 183 -27.53 0.68 9.34
C CYS A 183 -26.79 1.98 9.67
N ALA A 184 -26.16 2.06 10.85
CA ALA A 184 -25.39 3.24 11.23
C ALA A 184 -24.21 3.44 10.31
N ASP A 185 -23.53 2.38 9.86
CA ASP A 185 -22.37 2.49 8.99
C ASP A 185 -22.75 3.06 7.62
N SER A 186 -23.86 2.62 7.01
CA SER A 186 -24.36 3.22 5.75
C SER A 186 -24.95 4.63 5.94
N ASP A 187 -25.67 4.94 7.05
CA ASP A 187 -26.19 6.29 7.31
C ASP A 187 -25.06 7.31 7.51
N TYR A 188 -24.06 6.98 8.33
CA TYR A 188 -22.92 7.90 8.53
C TYR A 188 -22.03 8.00 7.31
N THR A 189 -21.93 6.96 6.48
CA THR A 189 -21.31 7.07 5.15
C THR A 189 -22.05 8.09 4.29
N LEU A 190 -23.38 8.09 4.27
CA LEU A 190 -24.17 9.08 3.54
C LEU A 190 -23.96 10.49 4.09
N ARG A 191 -23.95 10.66 5.41
CA ARG A 191 -23.66 11.97 6.04
C ARG A 191 -22.26 12.48 5.73
N LEU A 192 -21.26 11.61 5.72
CA LEU A 192 -19.90 11.96 5.31
C LEU A 192 -19.85 12.39 3.84
N TYR A 193 -20.59 11.71 2.94
CA TYR A 193 -20.73 12.14 1.54
C TYR A 193 -21.23 13.57 1.46
N HIS A 194 -22.31 13.90 2.14
CA HIS A 194 -22.88 15.25 2.14
C HIS A 194 -21.94 16.28 2.77
N LEU A 195 -21.33 15.94 3.91
CA LEU A 195 -20.40 16.81 4.63
C LEU A 195 -19.20 17.18 3.75
N PHE A 196 -18.53 16.17 3.17
CA PHE A 196 -17.32 16.41 2.38
C PHE A 196 -17.63 17.13 1.07
N ASN A 197 -18.73 16.79 0.38
CA ASN A 197 -19.10 17.50 -0.83
C ASN A 197 -19.46 18.95 -0.57
N ASN A 198 -20.22 19.25 0.50
CA ASN A 198 -20.50 20.63 0.91
C ASN A 198 -19.22 21.40 1.25
N TRP A 199 -18.26 20.71 1.91
CA TRP A 199 -16.99 21.30 2.27
C TRP A 199 -16.12 21.56 1.03
N PHE A 200 -16.04 20.62 0.09
CA PHE A 200 -15.31 20.77 -1.17
C PHE A 200 -15.90 21.91 -2.03
N ASP A 201 -17.21 21.94 -2.19
CA ASP A 201 -17.88 23.00 -2.96
C ASP A 201 -17.57 24.40 -2.42
N ARG A 202 -17.42 24.50 -1.10
CA ARG A 202 -17.15 25.78 -0.42
C ARG A 202 -15.69 26.20 -0.43
N TYR A 203 -14.77 25.25 -0.25
CA TYR A 203 -13.36 25.56 0.03
C TYR A 203 -12.38 25.00 -0.99
N LEU A 204 -12.65 23.84 -1.58
CA LEU A 204 -11.73 23.10 -2.45
C LEU A 204 -12.44 22.40 -3.62
N PRO A 205 -13.09 23.15 -4.53
CA PRO A 205 -13.93 22.53 -5.57
C PRO A 205 -13.18 21.58 -6.51
N LYS A 206 -11.88 21.79 -6.72
CA LYS A 206 -11.06 20.84 -7.51
C LYS A 206 -10.84 19.50 -6.82
N HIS A 207 -10.91 19.44 -5.50
CA HIS A 207 -10.76 18.19 -4.75
C HIS A 207 -11.99 17.28 -4.93
N ARG A 208 -13.17 17.87 -5.08
CA ARG A 208 -14.38 17.10 -5.42
C ARG A 208 -14.18 16.29 -6.70
N TYR A 209 -13.68 16.94 -7.76
CA TYR A 209 -13.36 16.26 -9.02
C TYR A 209 -12.36 15.10 -8.79
N VAL A 210 -11.31 15.33 -8.00
CA VAL A 210 -10.32 14.27 -7.70
C VAL A 210 -10.98 13.09 -6.99
N VAL A 211 -11.84 13.34 -6.00
CA VAL A 211 -12.53 12.26 -5.28
C VAL A 211 -13.51 11.52 -6.17
N GLU A 212 -14.35 12.23 -6.95
CA GLU A 212 -15.41 11.63 -7.74
C GLU A 212 -14.89 10.92 -9.01
N GLU A 213 -13.91 11.53 -9.71
CA GLU A 213 -13.48 11.07 -11.03
C GLU A 213 -12.16 10.28 -11.02
N ILE A 214 -11.38 10.36 -9.93
CA ILE A 214 -10.09 9.68 -9.85
C ILE A 214 -10.08 8.68 -8.70
N GLU A 215 -10.20 9.14 -7.45
CA GLU A 215 -9.95 8.29 -6.29
C GLU A 215 -11.05 7.23 -6.08
N SER A 216 -12.32 7.61 -6.20
CA SER A 216 -13.42 6.67 -5.97
C SER A 216 -13.51 5.57 -7.05
N PRO A 217 -13.39 5.87 -8.36
CA PRO A 217 -13.26 4.82 -9.36
C PRO A 217 -12.00 3.97 -9.17
N THR A 218 -10.89 4.58 -8.74
CA THR A 218 -9.64 3.85 -8.45
C THR A 218 -9.81 2.88 -7.28
N ALA A 219 -10.60 3.22 -6.24
CA ALA A 219 -10.89 2.33 -5.12
C ALA A 219 -11.50 1.00 -5.57
N VAL A 220 -12.36 1.02 -6.60
CA VAL A 220 -12.91 -0.21 -7.20
C VAL A 220 -11.79 -1.09 -7.73
N TYR A 221 -10.85 -0.53 -8.51
CA TYR A 221 -9.71 -1.30 -9.05
C TYR A 221 -8.75 -1.76 -7.96
N VAL A 222 -8.57 -0.99 -6.88
CA VAL A 222 -7.81 -1.43 -5.70
C VAL A 222 -8.44 -2.67 -5.08
N GLY A 223 -9.77 -2.73 -4.98
CA GLY A 223 -10.50 -3.93 -4.56
C GLY A 223 -10.19 -5.14 -5.44
N LEU A 224 -10.21 -4.96 -6.77
CA LEU A 224 -9.85 -6.01 -7.73
C LEU A 224 -8.38 -6.45 -7.60
N MET A 225 -7.47 -5.49 -7.41
CA MET A 225 -6.05 -5.80 -7.18
C MET A 225 -5.85 -6.62 -5.91
N LYS A 226 -6.53 -6.26 -4.81
CA LYS A 226 -6.51 -7.01 -3.55
C LYS A 226 -7.02 -8.42 -3.75
N TYR A 227 -8.16 -8.59 -4.42
CA TYR A 227 -8.74 -9.90 -4.69
C TYR A 227 -7.84 -10.78 -5.56
N ASN A 228 -7.34 -10.24 -6.68
CA ASN A 228 -6.51 -11.01 -7.59
C ASN A 228 -5.15 -11.39 -6.99
N GLY A 229 -4.57 -10.52 -6.17
CA GLY A 229 -3.25 -10.76 -5.58
C GLY A 229 -2.16 -11.02 -6.61
N LEU A 230 -0.99 -11.44 -6.13
CA LEU A 230 0.20 -11.72 -6.94
C LEU A 230 0.66 -13.16 -6.71
N LEU A 231 0.74 -13.96 -7.78
CA LEU A 231 1.24 -15.32 -7.70
C LEU A 231 2.75 -15.32 -7.54
N VAL A 232 3.24 -16.13 -6.59
CA VAL A 232 4.67 -16.27 -6.32
C VAL A 232 5.09 -17.74 -6.38
N ASP A 233 6.34 -17.96 -6.81
CA ASP A 233 6.96 -19.29 -6.80
C ASP A 233 7.43 -19.63 -5.38
N ARG A 234 6.55 -20.28 -4.62
CA ARG A 234 6.82 -20.69 -3.25
C ARG A 234 8.01 -21.66 -3.15
N GLU A 235 8.17 -22.55 -4.11
CA GLU A 235 9.25 -23.55 -4.08
C GLU A 235 10.60 -22.88 -4.29
N LEU A 236 10.71 -21.98 -5.26
CA LEU A 236 11.90 -21.16 -5.47
C LEU A 236 12.22 -20.31 -4.23
N MET A 237 11.19 -19.73 -3.58
CA MET A 237 11.37 -18.94 -2.36
C MET A 237 11.95 -19.79 -1.22
N LEU A 238 11.41 -20.98 -0.96
CA LEU A 238 11.91 -21.90 0.07
C LEU A 238 13.34 -22.36 -0.23
N LYS A 239 13.66 -22.63 -1.50
CA LYS A 239 15.03 -22.94 -1.91
C LYS A 239 15.99 -21.78 -1.62
N LYS A 240 15.58 -20.55 -1.94
CA LYS A 240 16.40 -19.35 -1.70
C LYS A 240 16.49 -19.00 -0.21
N GLN A 241 15.50 -19.33 0.58
CA GLN A 241 15.53 -19.23 2.04
C GLN A 241 16.66 -20.12 2.63
N ALA A 242 16.69 -21.38 2.21
CA ALA A 242 17.73 -22.30 2.67
C ALA A 242 19.15 -21.89 2.21
N GLU A 243 19.29 -21.39 0.97
CA GLU A 243 20.56 -20.84 0.48
C GLU A 243 21.00 -19.63 1.33
N ALA A 244 20.06 -18.72 1.66
CA ALA A 244 20.34 -17.55 2.47
C ALA A 244 20.73 -17.93 3.90
N GLU A 245 20.08 -18.91 4.50
CA GLU A 245 20.44 -19.43 5.84
C GLU A 245 21.85 -20.01 5.89
N ALA A 246 22.20 -20.82 4.91
CA ALA A 246 23.54 -21.40 4.81
C ALA A 246 24.60 -20.29 4.65
N LYS A 247 24.35 -19.32 3.79
CA LYS A 247 25.29 -18.20 3.57
C LYS A 247 25.43 -17.29 4.78
N LEU A 248 24.35 -17.01 5.49
CA LEU A 248 24.39 -16.25 6.74
C LEU A 248 25.19 -16.97 7.83
N ALA A 249 25.05 -18.28 7.93
CA ALA A 249 25.86 -19.09 8.86
C ALA A 249 27.35 -19.04 8.52
N GLU A 250 27.71 -19.19 7.24
CA GLU A 250 29.09 -19.07 6.75
C GLU A 250 29.67 -17.68 7.10
N LEU A 251 28.98 -16.61 6.69
CA LEU A 251 29.44 -15.23 6.95
C LEU A 251 29.55 -14.92 8.44
N LYS A 252 28.61 -15.40 9.24
CA LYS A 252 28.66 -15.24 10.70
C LYS A 252 29.90 -15.90 11.31
N ASN A 253 30.25 -17.08 10.83
CA ASN A 253 31.45 -17.79 11.29
C ASN A 253 32.75 -17.06 10.87
N GLU A 254 32.82 -16.55 9.62
CA GLU A 254 33.96 -15.75 9.17
C GLU A 254 34.11 -14.46 9.99
N ILE A 255 33.00 -13.76 10.25
CA ILE A 255 33.02 -12.57 11.11
C ILE A 255 33.48 -12.93 12.54
N ALA A 256 32.90 -13.98 13.13
CA ALA A 256 33.29 -14.42 14.47
C ALA A 256 34.75 -14.80 14.57
N PHE A 257 35.35 -15.39 13.53
CA PHE A 257 36.78 -15.66 13.46
C PHE A 257 37.62 -14.38 13.56
N MET A 258 37.13 -13.26 13.02
CA MET A 258 37.85 -11.98 13.06
C MET A 258 37.63 -11.19 14.34
N ILE A 259 36.40 -11.24 14.92
CA ILE A 259 36.03 -10.37 16.05
C ILE A 259 35.79 -11.12 17.38
N GLY A 260 35.91 -12.45 17.37
CA GLY A 260 35.63 -13.29 18.56
C GLY A 260 34.11 -13.35 18.85
N ASP A 261 33.79 -13.46 20.16
CA ASP A 261 32.41 -13.66 20.64
C ASP A 261 31.56 -12.37 20.65
N VAL A 262 31.90 -11.38 19.83
CA VAL A 262 31.09 -10.15 19.72
C VAL A 262 29.75 -10.46 19.05
N GLU A 263 28.67 -10.20 19.77
CA GLU A 263 27.33 -10.40 19.23
C GLU A 263 27.01 -9.35 18.15
N ILE A 264 26.78 -9.80 16.90
CA ILE A 264 26.45 -8.93 15.79
C ILE A 264 24.93 -8.82 15.52
N GLY A 265 24.12 -9.77 16.02
CA GLY A 265 22.67 -9.87 15.75
C GLY A 265 22.36 -10.11 14.28
N ALA A 266 21.08 -10.04 13.93
CA ALA A 266 20.62 -10.31 12.57
C ALA A 266 21.07 -9.27 11.53
N ASN A 267 21.31 -8.02 11.96
CA ASN A 267 21.65 -6.90 11.06
C ASN A 267 23.05 -6.31 11.36
N ALA A 268 23.90 -7.03 12.07
CA ALA A 268 25.22 -6.57 12.49
C ALA A 268 25.23 -5.10 13.00
N SER A 269 24.27 -4.76 13.87
CA SER A 269 24.07 -3.39 14.38
C SER A 269 23.79 -3.34 15.89
N THR A 270 24.14 -4.40 16.63
CA THR A 270 23.96 -4.49 18.07
C THR A 270 24.80 -3.44 18.83
N ALA A 271 24.42 -3.17 20.07
CA ALA A 271 25.21 -2.33 20.94
C ALA A 271 26.63 -2.92 21.19
N ALA A 272 26.72 -4.26 21.28
CA ALA A 272 28.00 -4.95 21.42
C ALA A 272 28.92 -4.73 20.20
N PHE A 273 28.37 -4.83 18.98
CA PHE A 273 29.14 -4.58 17.77
C PHE A 273 29.58 -3.10 17.64
N LYS A 274 28.68 -2.14 17.97
CA LYS A 274 29.05 -0.72 18.00
C LYS A 274 30.16 -0.45 18.99
N LYS A 275 30.07 -1.01 20.21
CA LYS A 275 31.10 -0.90 21.22
C LYS A 275 32.44 -1.44 20.71
N TYR A 276 32.40 -2.61 20.08
CA TYR A 276 33.61 -3.19 19.49
C TYR A 276 34.24 -2.27 18.43
N LEU A 277 33.45 -1.66 17.54
CA LEU A 277 33.97 -0.76 16.51
C LEU A 277 34.62 0.50 17.10
N TYR A 278 33.98 1.15 18.06
CA TYR A 278 34.37 2.49 18.50
C TYR A 278 35.17 2.52 19.78
N GLU A 279 34.95 1.58 20.72
CA GLU A 279 35.71 1.51 21.98
C GLU A 279 36.89 0.55 21.89
N ASP A 280 36.71 -0.67 21.38
CA ASP A 280 37.76 -1.69 21.35
C ASP A 280 38.72 -1.47 20.18
N LEU A 281 38.21 -1.32 18.96
CA LEU A 281 39.00 -1.03 17.75
C LEU A 281 39.42 0.44 17.63
N LYS A 282 38.76 1.35 18.36
CA LYS A 282 38.96 2.81 18.33
C LYS A 282 38.93 3.41 16.93
N LEU A 283 37.92 2.99 16.13
CA LEU A 283 37.74 3.49 14.79
C LEU A 283 37.23 4.94 14.80
N PRO A 284 37.53 5.74 13.77
CA PRO A 284 37.02 7.10 13.67
C PRO A 284 35.48 7.11 13.48
N VAL A 285 34.83 8.06 14.13
CA VAL A 285 33.38 8.29 13.93
C VAL A 285 33.20 9.07 12.65
N LEU A 286 32.99 8.37 11.53
CA LEU A 286 32.82 8.98 10.20
C LEU A 286 31.41 9.46 9.94
N LYS A 287 30.42 8.97 10.72
CA LYS A 287 29.02 9.36 10.64
C LYS A 287 28.34 9.28 12.00
N THR A 288 27.44 10.21 12.26
CA THR A 288 26.57 10.17 13.45
C THR A 288 25.10 10.03 13.04
N THR A 289 24.30 9.49 13.96
CA THR A 289 22.83 9.45 13.83
C THR A 289 22.23 10.86 14.02
N ALA A 290 20.94 11.02 13.74
CA ALA A 290 20.23 12.27 14.02
C ALA A 290 20.25 12.69 15.51
N LYS A 291 20.54 11.74 16.41
CA LYS A 291 20.72 11.99 17.85
C LYS A 291 22.21 12.18 18.25
N TYR A 292 23.07 12.45 17.28
CA TYR A 292 24.52 12.66 17.48
C TYR A 292 25.26 11.48 18.13
N GLN A 293 24.75 10.25 17.99
CA GLN A 293 25.41 9.03 18.42
C GLN A 293 26.19 8.42 17.26
N GLU A 294 27.20 7.59 17.55
CA GLU A 294 27.95 6.85 16.52
C GLU A 294 27.00 5.99 15.69
N ALA A 295 27.09 6.17 14.36
CA ALA A 295 26.32 5.38 13.43
C ALA A 295 27.03 4.04 13.14
N ALA A 296 26.23 3.02 12.83
CA ALA A 296 26.73 1.74 12.34
C ALA A 296 25.81 1.20 11.24
N ASP A 297 25.24 2.10 10.43
CA ASP A 297 24.40 1.77 9.27
C ASP A 297 25.25 1.35 8.05
N ASP A 298 24.59 1.03 6.94
CA ASP A 298 25.26 0.56 5.72
C ASP A 298 26.22 1.59 5.14
N GLU A 299 25.87 2.88 5.18
CA GLU A 299 26.75 3.96 4.74
C GLU A 299 28.00 4.04 5.61
N THR A 300 27.85 3.89 6.92
CA THR A 300 28.98 3.85 7.86
C THR A 300 29.90 2.68 7.56
N MET A 301 29.36 1.49 7.23
CA MET A 301 30.18 0.33 6.89
C MET A 301 30.98 0.55 5.61
N ILE A 302 30.41 1.24 4.62
CA ILE A 302 31.12 1.62 3.39
C ILE A 302 32.25 2.59 3.72
N LEU A 303 31.97 3.66 4.46
CA LEU A 303 32.97 4.66 4.87
C LEU A 303 34.10 4.04 5.68
N LEU A 304 33.79 3.13 6.61
CA LEU A 304 34.79 2.43 7.40
C LEU A 304 35.60 1.43 6.55
N SER A 305 35.00 0.78 5.56
CA SER A 305 35.70 -0.07 4.61
C SER A 305 36.72 0.72 3.80
N ASP A 306 36.32 1.87 3.23
CA ASP A 306 37.20 2.72 2.44
C ASP A 306 38.34 3.31 3.31
N TRP A 307 38.01 3.82 4.48
CA TRP A 307 38.99 4.32 5.44
C TRP A 307 39.99 3.22 5.86
N SER A 308 39.49 1.99 6.06
CA SER A 308 40.32 0.87 6.48
C SER A 308 41.33 0.47 5.41
N ARG A 309 41.00 0.48 4.15
CA ARG A 309 41.91 0.15 3.06
C ARG A 309 43.17 0.99 3.07
N GLU A 310 43.06 2.25 3.50
CA GLU A 310 44.17 3.18 3.58
C GLU A 310 44.91 3.13 4.93
N ASN A 311 44.18 2.95 6.04
CA ASN A 311 44.72 3.16 7.39
C ASN A 311 44.90 1.86 8.19
N ARG A 312 44.03 0.84 7.93
CA ARG A 312 44.04 -0.46 8.63
C ARG A 312 43.56 -1.58 7.70
N PRO A 313 44.38 -1.96 6.69
CA PRO A 313 43.98 -2.90 5.64
C PRO A 313 43.46 -4.25 6.16
N GLU A 314 43.93 -4.68 7.34
CA GLU A 314 43.48 -5.92 7.98
C GLU A 314 41.98 -5.91 8.37
N LEU A 315 41.36 -4.74 8.51
CA LEU A 315 39.96 -4.59 8.86
C LEU A 315 39.05 -4.45 7.64
N ALA A 316 39.59 -4.17 6.45
CA ALA A 316 38.76 -3.95 5.26
C ALA A 316 37.85 -5.16 4.96
N ARG A 317 38.40 -6.38 5.11
CA ARG A 317 37.63 -7.62 4.94
C ARG A 317 36.47 -7.77 5.91
N LEU A 318 36.62 -7.32 7.17
CA LEU A 318 35.53 -7.34 8.14
C LEU A 318 34.32 -6.53 7.66
N PHE A 319 34.56 -5.32 7.17
CA PHE A 319 33.47 -4.46 6.70
C PHE A 319 32.80 -4.99 5.44
N GLU A 320 33.55 -5.63 4.53
CA GLU A 320 33.00 -6.33 3.36
C GLU A 320 32.08 -7.49 3.79
N LEU A 321 32.53 -8.31 4.73
CA LEU A 321 31.75 -9.42 5.30
C LEU A 321 30.47 -8.91 5.98
N VAL A 322 30.57 -7.85 6.78
CA VAL A 322 29.41 -7.25 7.44
C VAL A 322 28.40 -6.72 6.43
N GLN A 323 28.85 -6.06 5.37
CA GLN A 323 27.97 -5.58 4.30
C GLN A 323 27.28 -6.76 3.58
N GLU A 324 28.01 -7.82 3.26
CA GLU A 324 27.46 -9.03 2.64
C GLU A 324 26.46 -9.72 3.58
N TYR A 325 26.79 -9.87 4.86
CA TYR A 325 25.89 -10.44 5.87
C TYR A 325 24.57 -9.68 5.96
N ARG A 326 24.61 -8.36 5.98
CA ARG A 326 23.41 -7.51 5.98
C ARG A 326 22.57 -7.67 4.73
N LYS A 327 23.17 -7.78 3.55
CA LYS A 327 22.45 -7.99 2.29
C LYS A 327 21.68 -9.31 2.30
N TRP A 328 22.33 -10.39 2.77
CA TRP A 328 21.70 -11.70 2.91
C TRP A 328 20.64 -11.71 4.03
N GLY A 329 20.89 -11.07 5.15
CA GLY A 329 19.94 -10.90 6.25
C GLY A 329 18.67 -10.18 5.82
N LYS A 330 18.83 -9.07 5.10
CA LYS A 330 17.69 -8.32 4.55
C LYS A 330 16.93 -9.11 3.50
N LEU A 331 17.64 -9.82 2.62
CA LEU A 331 16.99 -10.71 1.63
C LEU A 331 16.11 -11.74 2.34
N LYS A 332 16.67 -12.44 3.34
CA LYS A 332 15.94 -13.48 4.07
C LYS A 332 14.76 -12.88 4.85
N SER A 333 15.04 -12.00 5.81
CA SER A 333 14.04 -11.58 6.80
C SER A 333 12.96 -10.67 6.22
N THR A 334 13.34 -9.69 5.40
CA THR A 334 12.38 -8.69 4.90
C THR A 334 11.60 -9.19 3.69
N TYR A 335 12.29 -9.90 2.79
CA TYR A 335 11.67 -10.28 1.52
C TYR A 335 11.19 -11.73 1.52
N ILE A 336 12.08 -12.71 1.74
CA ILE A 336 11.67 -14.11 1.59
C ILE A 336 10.71 -14.52 2.72
N ASP A 337 11.12 -14.35 3.98
CA ASP A 337 10.28 -14.71 5.13
C ASP A 337 8.99 -13.89 5.13
N GLY A 338 9.12 -12.55 4.92
CA GLY A 338 7.95 -11.67 4.85
C GLY A 338 6.97 -11.99 3.74
N TYR A 339 7.43 -12.49 2.59
CA TYR A 339 6.53 -12.92 1.51
C TYR A 339 5.89 -14.27 1.82
N LEU A 340 6.68 -15.24 2.31
CA LEU A 340 6.19 -16.57 2.69
C LEU A 340 5.09 -16.50 3.75
N GLU A 341 5.24 -15.60 4.74
CA GLU A 341 4.25 -15.37 5.80
C GLU A 341 2.91 -14.84 5.24
N HIS A 342 2.96 -14.10 4.13
CA HIS A 342 1.79 -13.46 3.55
C HIS A 342 1.18 -14.23 2.36
N ILE A 343 1.65 -15.45 2.08
CA ILE A 343 1.00 -16.29 1.09
C ILE A 343 -0.35 -16.77 1.66
N ASN A 344 -1.43 -16.38 1.01
CA ASN A 344 -2.77 -16.81 1.37
C ASN A 344 -2.94 -18.30 1.05
N ALA A 345 -3.31 -19.11 2.04
CA ALA A 345 -3.44 -20.55 1.88
C ALA A 345 -4.57 -20.94 0.91
N ALA A 346 -5.63 -20.12 0.80
CA ALA A 346 -6.74 -20.38 -0.11
C ALA A 346 -6.38 -20.18 -1.59
N THR A 347 -5.46 -19.25 -1.89
CA THR A 347 -5.17 -18.86 -3.27
C THR A 347 -3.75 -19.18 -3.72
N GLY A 348 -2.83 -19.44 -2.81
CA GLY A 348 -1.39 -19.54 -3.07
C GLY A 348 -0.74 -18.21 -3.50
N ARG A 349 -1.44 -17.09 -3.31
CA ARG A 349 -1.05 -15.76 -3.74
C ARG A 349 -0.77 -14.83 -2.55
N ILE A 350 -0.06 -13.76 -2.80
CA ILE A 350 0.09 -12.64 -1.87
C ILE A 350 -0.98 -11.60 -2.22
N HIS A 351 -1.77 -11.18 -1.24
CA HIS A 351 -2.81 -10.16 -1.36
C HIS A 351 -2.44 -8.93 -0.53
N PRO A 352 -1.62 -8.02 -1.08
CA PRO A 352 -1.14 -6.88 -0.32
C PRO A 352 -2.25 -5.84 -0.09
N GLU A 353 -2.11 -5.08 0.99
CA GLU A 353 -2.97 -3.93 1.26
C GLU A 353 -2.42 -2.70 0.53
N PHE A 354 -3.10 -2.27 -0.53
CA PHE A 354 -2.84 -0.99 -1.19
C PHE A 354 -3.66 0.13 -0.57
N MET A 355 -3.03 1.26 -0.33
CA MET A 355 -3.65 2.50 0.18
C MET A 355 -3.40 3.62 -0.82
N GLN A 356 -4.47 4.16 -1.42
CA GLN A 356 -4.40 5.14 -2.50
C GLN A 356 -3.73 6.45 -2.08
N LEU A 357 -4.12 7.00 -0.95
CA LEU A 357 -3.62 8.26 -0.42
C LEU A 357 -2.68 8.06 0.78
N GLY A 358 -1.96 6.93 0.80
CA GLY A 358 -1.03 6.58 1.87
C GLY A 358 0.22 7.46 1.95
N ALA A 359 0.60 8.12 0.86
CA ALA A 359 1.69 9.09 0.78
C ALA A 359 1.17 10.52 0.62
N GLU A 360 1.90 11.52 1.12
CA GLU A 360 1.56 12.93 0.95
C GLU A 360 1.54 13.38 -0.52
N SER A 361 2.32 12.72 -1.36
CA SER A 361 2.37 12.97 -2.80
C SER A 361 1.19 12.45 -3.60
N GLY A 362 0.23 11.75 -2.96
CA GLY A 362 -0.87 11.04 -3.64
C GLY A 362 -0.47 9.72 -4.28
N ARG A 363 0.78 9.26 -4.10
CA ARG A 363 1.19 7.93 -4.53
C ARG A 363 0.55 6.85 -3.66
N PHE A 364 0.32 5.68 -4.22
CA PHE A 364 -0.05 4.52 -3.44
C PHE A 364 1.02 4.17 -2.42
N SER A 365 0.61 3.73 -1.26
CA SER A 365 1.44 2.95 -0.37
C SER A 365 0.94 1.50 -0.32
N CYS A 366 1.83 0.61 0.11
CA CYS A 366 1.55 -0.82 0.12
C CYS A 366 2.15 -1.46 1.38
N ARG A 367 1.41 -2.37 2.00
CA ARG A 367 1.85 -3.11 3.18
C ARG A 367 1.29 -4.54 3.18
N LYS A 368 1.85 -5.38 4.01
CA LYS A 368 1.46 -6.78 4.24
C LYS A 368 1.46 -7.65 2.97
N PRO A 369 2.60 -7.80 2.30
CA PRO A 369 3.86 -7.09 2.45
C PRO A 369 3.93 -5.84 1.56
N ASN A 370 4.97 -5.01 1.74
CA ASN A 370 5.19 -3.88 0.84
C ASN A 370 5.83 -4.36 -0.48
N LEU A 371 5.02 -4.57 -1.50
CA LEU A 371 5.47 -4.98 -2.83
C LEU A 371 6.04 -3.84 -3.69
N GLN A 372 5.87 -2.57 -3.27
CA GLN A 372 6.39 -1.41 -4.01
C GLN A 372 7.88 -1.16 -3.74
N ASN A 373 8.39 -1.61 -2.59
CA ASN A 373 9.78 -1.41 -2.18
C ASN A 373 10.67 -2.60 -2.52
N GLN A 374 10.55 -3.15 -3.72
CA GLN A 374 11.44 -4.21 -4.17
C GLN A 374 12.85 -3.66 -4.44
N SER A 375 13.84 -4.25 -3.78
CA SER A 375 15.23 -3.85 -3.99
C SER A 375 15.67 -4.23 -5.40
N GLN A 376 16.41 -3.32 -6.06
CA GLN A 376 16.99 -3.62 -7.36
C GLN A 376 17.96 -4.81 -7.27
N ALA A 377 18.02 -5.62 -8.35
CA ALA A 377 18.87 -6.81 -8.43
C ALA A 377 20.36 -6.53 -8.12
N SER A 378 20.83 -5.29 -8.32
CA SER A 378 22.21 -4.89 -7.99
C SER A 378 22.48 -4.72 -6.48
N ARG A 379 21.44 -4.68 -5.65
CA ARG A 379 21.54 -4.41 -4.20
C ARG A 379 21.32 -5.65 -3.34
N LEU A 380 20.78 -6.71 -3.89
CA LEU A 380 20.52 -7.98 -3.19
C LEU A 380 21.15 -9.14 -3.96
N PRO A 381 21.49 -10.24 -3.27
CA PRO A 381 22.03 -11.44 -3.91
C PRO A 381 21.07 -12.13 -4.89
N VAL A 382 19.76 -11.88 -4.75
CA VAL A 382 18.69 -12.45 -5.58
C VAL A 382 17.78 -11.31 -6.06
N ASN A 383 17.33 -11.38 -7.31
CA ASN A 383 16.32 -10.47 -7.81
C ASN A 383 14.94 -10.88 -7.31
N MET A 384 14.29 -10.00 -6.56
CA MET A 384 12.97 -10.29 -5.97
C MET A 384 11.87 -10.52 -7.01
N ARG A 385 12.03 -9.98 -8.22
CA ARG A 385 11.09 -10.18 -9.32
C ARG A 385 11.08 -11.61 -9.85
N ASP A 386 12.15 -12.39 -9.62
CA ASP A 386 12.23 -13.78 -10.05
C ASP A 386 11.26 -14.70 -9.28
N PHE A 387 10.76 -14.23 -8.12
CA PHE A 387 9.73 -14.94 -7.37
C PHE A 387 8.31 -14.71 -7.89
N ILE A 388 8.11 -13.72 -8.76
CA ILE A 388 6.78 -13.38 -9.28
C ILE A 388 6.58 -14.15 -10.58
N VAL A 389 5.50 -14.92 -10.63
CA VAL A 389 5.21 -15.79 -11.77
C VAL A 389 3.80 -15.55 -12.30
N ALA A 390 3.61 -15.78 -13.58
CA ALA A 390 2.27 -15.81 -14.18
C ALA A 390 1.62 -17.19 -13.95
N PRO A 391 0.30 -17.26 -13.78
CA PRO A 391 -0.42 -18.53 -13.87
C PRO A 391 -0.19 -19.20 -15.23
N GLU A 392 -0.38 -20.51 -15.28
CA GLU A 392 -0.25 -21.28 -16.52
C GLU A 392 -1.14 -20.70 -17.64
N GLY A 393 -0.59 -20.56 -18.82
CA GLY A 393 -1.27 -19.98 -19.99
C GLY A 393 -1.41 -18.47 -19.98
N LEU A 394 -0.92 -17.77 -18.94
CA LEU A 394 -0.93 -16.31 -18.84
C LEU A 394 0.48 -15.73 -18.89
N SER A 395 0.58 -14.43 -19.12
CA SER A 395 1.84 -13.67 -19.11
C SER A 395 1.70 -12.43 -18.23
N ILE A 396 2.81 -12.00 -17.65
CA ILE A 396 2.88 -10.73 -16.94
C ILE A 396 3.10 -9.63 -17.96
N LEU A 397 2.20 -8.64 -18.00
CA LEU A 397 2.38 -7.40 -18.75
C LEU A 397 2.93 -6.33 -17.80
N GLU A 398 4.11 -5.82 -18.12
CA GLU A 398 4.69 -4.64 -17.44
C GLU A 398 4.50 -3.42 -18.35
N ALA A 399 3.82 -2.39 -17.83
CA ALA A 399 3.62 -1.12 -18.53
C ALA A 399 3.98 0.03 -17.59
N ASP A 400 4.83 0.94 -18.06
CA ASP A 400 5.30 2.11 -17.30
C ASP A 400 5.33 3.35 -18.21
N TYR A 401 4.97 4.50 -17.64
CA TYR A 401 5.08 5.76 -18.34
C TYR A 401 6.55 6.20 -18.45
N SER A 402 7.03 6.37 -19.65
CA SER A 402 8.41 6.82 -19.87
C SER A 402 8.64 8.23 -19.29
N GLN A 403 9.44 8.30 -18.23
CA GLN A 403 9.93 9.55 -17.62
C GLN A 403 8.80 10.56 -17.27
N ILE A 404 7.63 10.08 -16.80
CA ILE A 404 6.45 10.92 -16.62
C ILE A 404 6.73 12.14 -15.73
N GLU A 405 7.50 11.99 -14.65
CA GLU A 405 7.81 13.08 -13.73
C GLU A 405 8.62 14.19 -14.42
N LEU A 406 9.59 13.81 -15.26
CA LEU A 406 10.39 14.79 -16.01
C LEU A 406 9.58 15.45 -17.13
N ARG A 407 8.68 14.70 -17.78
CA ARG A 407 7.76 15.28 -18.78
C ARG A 407 6.80 16.29 -18.14
N LEU A 408 6.28 15.98 -16.95
CA LEU A 408 5.46 16.92 -16.18
C LEU A 408 6.26 18.14 -15.72
N ALA A 409 7.51 17.93 -15.26
CA ALA A 409 8.39 19.04 -14.91
C ALA A 409 8.67 19.96 -16.10
N ALA A 410 8.96 19.40 -17.28
CA ALA A 410 9.14 20.17 -18.51
C ALA A 410 7.88 20.98 -18.88
N TYR A 411 6.71 20.35 -18.77
CA TYR A 411 5.43 21.00 -19.05
C TYR A 411 5.12 22.13 -18.08
N ILE A 412 5.31 21.91 -16.77
CA ILE A 412 5.01 22.91 -15.74
C ILE A 412 6.01 24.08 -15.77
N SER A 413 7.32 23.77 -15.90
CA SER A 413 8.38 24.79 -15.94
C SER A 413 8.46 25.53 -17.26
N GLN A 414 7.89 24.97 -18.33
CA GLN A 414 8.03 25.47 -19.71
C GLN A 414 9.51 25.57 -20.15
N ASP A 415 10.36 24.68 -19.63
CA ASP A 415 11.76 24.59 -20.01
C ASP A 415 11.90 24.15 -21.47
N ARG A 416 12.40 25.07 -22.32
CA ARG A 416 12.49 24.83 -23.75
C ARG A 416 13.42 23.68 -24.10
N THR A 417 14.53 23.52 -23.38
CA THR A 417 15.49 22.45 -23.64
C THR A 417 14.83 21.09 -23.42
N MET A 418 14.10 20.94 -22.32
CA MET A 418 13.38 19.69 -22.02
C MET A 418 12.24 19.45 -23.00
N LEU A 419 11.42 20.49 -23.28
CA LEU A 419 10.29 20.37 -24.22
C LEU A 419 10.75 20.02 -25.62
N ASP A 420 11.81 20.66 -26.13
CA ASP A 420 12.37 20.38 -27.45
C ASP A 420 12.97 18.97 -27.52
N ALA A 421 13.64 18.53 -26.45
CA ALA A 421 14.17 17.17 -26.38
C ALA A 421 13.05 16.12 -26.43
N TYR A 422 11.98 16.30 -25.68
CA TYR A 422 10.82 15.38 -25.72
C TYR A 422 10.06 15.44 -27.05
N ALA A 423 9.95 16.61 -27.68
CA ALA A 423 9.34 16.75 -29.00
C ALA A 423 10.10 15.99 -30.08
N ARG A 424 11.42 15.85 -29.92
CA ARG A 424 12.31 15.08 -30.84
C ARG A 424 12.56 13.66 -30.39
N ASP A 425 11.88 13.19 -29.33
CA ASP A 425 12.06 11.86 -28.71
C ASP A 425 13.52 11.58 -28.30
N GLU A 426 14.21 12.63 -27.84
CA GLU A 426 15.60 12.54 -27.38
C GLU A 426 15.67 12.10 -25.91
N ASP A 427 16.77 11.42 -25.57
CA ASP A 427 17.02 10.94 -24.21
C ASP A 427 17.55 12.06 -23.31
N ILE A 428 16.69 12.63 -22.46
CA ILE A 428 17.05 13.72 -21.55
C ILE A 428 18.20 13.35 -20.59
N HIS A 429 18.32 12.06 -20.23
CA HIS A 429 19.41 11.59 -19.36
C HIS A 429 20.73 11.59 -20.12
N ALA A 430 20.72 11.26 -21.41
CA ALA A 430 21.91 11.33 -22.25
C ALA A 430 22.33 12.79 -22.50
N ILE A 431 21.38 13.69 -22.76
CA ILE A 431 21.63 15.14 -22.87
C ILE A 431 22.28 15.66 -21.59
N THR A 432 21.74 15.30 -20.43
CA THR A 432 22.29 15.72 -19.14
C THR A 432 23.66 15.09 -18.87
N THR A 433 23.87 13.82 -19.27
CA THR A 433 25.20 13.19 -19.20
C THR A 433 26.21 13.95 -20.02
N ALA A 434 25.86 14.29 -21.26
CA ALA A 434 26.72 15.06 -22.15
C ALA A 434 27.09 16.42 -21.53
N ALA A 435 26.12 17.11 -20.94
CA ALA A 435 26.31 18.40 -20.29
C ALA A 435 27.19 18.33 -19.02
N ILE A 436 26.93 17.36 -18.13
CA ILE A 436 27.68 17.22 -16.88
C ILE A 436 29.13 16.81 -17.11
N PHE A 437 29.36 15.85 -17.99
CA PHE A 437 30.67 15.28 -18.22
C PHE A 437 31.44 15.91 -19.40
N HIS A 438 30.85 16.92 -20.06
CA HIS A 438 31.41 17.60 -21.20
C HIS A 438 31.84 16.65 -22.35
N VAL A 439 30.98 15.66 -22.62
CA VAL A 439 31.18 14.70 -23.68
C VAL A 439 30.17 14.90 -24.83
N PRO A 440 30.49 14.49 -26.10
CA PRO A 440 29.50 14.52 -27.16
C PRO A 440 28.26 13.68 -26.83
N LEU A 441 27.09 14.08 -27.35
CA LEU A 441 25.84 13.35 -27.13
C LEU A 441 25.90 11.89 -27.61
N GLU A 442 26.58 11.67 -28.71
CA GLU A 442 26.83 10.32 -29.28
C GLU A 442 27.56 9.42 -28.29
N GLU A 443 28.53 9.98 -27.57
CA GLU A 443 29.26 9.28 -26.51
C GLU A 443 28.38 8.98 -25.31
N ALA A 444 27.53 9.93 -24.93
CA ALA A 444 26.59 9.79 -23.83
C ALA A 444 25.45 8.76 -24.12
N LEU A 445 25.23 8.45 -25.40
CA LEU A 445 24.26 7.44 -25.86
C LEU A 445 24.87 6.04 -26.02
N ASP A 446 26.20 5.93 -26.07
CA ASP A 446 26.89 4.66 -26.32
C ASP A 446 26.84 3.73 -25.11
N LYS A 447 25.95 2.75 -25.18
CA LYS A 447 25.72 1.75 -24.11
C LYS A 447 26.86 0.76 -23.93
N HIS A 448 27.81 0.69 -24.88
CA HIS A 448 28.94 -0.25 -24.84
C HIS A 448 30.14 0.30 -24.08
N ARG A 449 30.14 1.57 -23.75
CA ARG A 449 31.21 2.18 -22.94
C ARG A 449 31.22 1.65 -21.53
N GLU A 450 32.38 1.40 -20.98
CA GLU A 450 32.60 0.93 -19.62
C GLU A 450 31.99 1.90 -18.56
N ASP A 451 32.14 3.23 -18.80
CA ASP A 451 31.70 4.29 -17.92
C ASP A 451 30.24 4.72 -18.13
N TYR A 452 29.54 4.18 -19.16
CA TYR A 452 28.18 4.57 -19.51
C TYR A 452 27.19 4.51 -18.35
N LYS A 453 27.16 3.36 -17.65
CA LYS A 453 26.20 3.14 -16.55
C LYS A 453 26.44 4.11 -15.40
N ASN A 454 27.69 4.37 -15.07
CA ASN A 454 28.05 5.27 -13.96
C ASN A 454 27.71 6.71 -14.30
N LYS A 455 28.13 7.21 -15.46
CA LYS A 455 27.82 8.58 -15.92
C LYS A 455 26.32 8.82 -16.02
N ARG A 456 25.58 7.87 -16.59
CA ARG A 456 24.13 7.95 -16.70
C ARG A 456 23.43 7.94 -15.33
N THR A 457 23.93 7.17 -14.38
CA THR A 457 23.38 7.12 -13.01
C THR A 457 23.58 8.46 -12.31
N VAL A 458 24.76 9.07 -12.44
CA VAL A 458 25.04 10.41 -11.92
C VAL A 458 24.11 11.45 -12.55
N ALA A 459 23.96 11.46 -13.87
CA ALA A 459 23.06 12.37 -14.56
C ALA A 459 21.61 12.21 -14.11
N LYS A 460 21.14 10.97 -13.99
CA LYS A 460 19.79 10.66 -13.47
C LYS A 460 19.61 11.17 -12.05
N SER A 461 20.54 10.88 -11.16
CA SER A 461 20.49 11.33 -9.76
C SER A 461 20.54 12.86 -9.65
N THR A 462 21.28 13.53 -10.55
CA THR A 462 21.37 14.99 -10.61
C THR A 462 20.06 15.61 -11.04
N ILE A 463 19.43 15.15 -12.13
CA ILE A 463 18.15 15.68 -12.62
C ILE A 463 17.07 15.53 -11.53
N PHE A 464 16.90 14.33 -11.00
CA PHE A 464 15.92 14.09 -9.95
C PHE A 464 16.24 14.86 -8.67
N GLY A 465 17.52 14.95 -8.31
CA GLY A 465 17.96 15.75 -7.19
C GLY A 465 17.56 17.21 -7.33
N VAL A 466 17.80 17.82 -8.49
CA VAL A 466 17.38 19.20 -8.78
C VAL A 466 15.87 19.35 -8.74
N LEU A 467 15.13 18.42 -9.34
CA LEU A 467 13.67 18.41 -9.33
C LEU A 467 13.09 18.36 -7.91
N TYR A 468 13.72 17.60 -7.02
CA TYR A 468 13.33 17.48 -5.61
C TYR A 468 14.04 18.46 -4.67
N GLY A 469 14.68 19.50 -5.19
CA GLY A 469 15.27 20.58 -4.40
C GLY A 469 16.58 20.24 -3.69
N ILE A 470 17.42 19.40 -4.31
CA ILE A 470 18.75 19.09 -3.75
C ILE A 470 19.60 20.36 -3.64
N TYR A 471 20.23 20.57 -2.49
CA TYR A 471 21.15 21.68 -2.28
C TYR A 471 22.57 21.34 -2.75
N LYS A 472 23.39 22.39 -2.92
CA LYS A 472 24.79 22.32 -3.40
C LYS A 472 25.60 21.18 -2.76
N LYS A 473 25.50 20.98 -1.43
CA LYS A 473 26.22 19.89 -0.73
C LYS A 473 25.74 18.50 -1.11
N GLY A 474 24.44 18.34 -1.38
CA GLY A 474 23.89 17.05 -1.84
C GLY A 474 24.31 16.77 -3.28
N LEU A 475 24.34 17.79 -4.14
CA LEU A 475 24.79 17.64 -5.52
C LEU A 475 26.27 17.26 -5.60
N GLN A 476 27.14 17.86 -4.76
CA GLN A 476 28.56 17.49 -4.65
C GLN A 476 28.81 16.01 -4.27
N ARG A 477 27.88 15.40 -3.53
CA ARG A 477 28.00 13.96 -3.17
C ARG A 477 27.58 13.03 -4.29
N ASN A 478 26.78 13.53 -5.23
CA ASN A 478 26.28 12.74 -6.36
C ASN A 478 27.16 12.85 -7.61
N LEU A 479 27.97 13.89 -7.68
CA LEU A 479 28.99 14.12 -8.72
C LEU A 479 30.35 13.57 -8.29
#